data_a890c25262329262af7dc1c59f569536
#
_entry.id   a890c25262329262af7dc1c59f569536
#
_cell.length_a   1.000
_cell.length_b   1.000
_cell.length_c   1.000
_cell.angle_alpha   90.00
_cell.angle_beta   90.00
_cell.angle_gamma   90.00
#
_symmetry.space_group_name_H-M   'P 1'
#
loop_
_entity.id
_entity.type
_entity.pdbx_description
1 polymer ?
#
loop_
_entity_poly.entity_id
_entity_poly.type
_entity_poly.pdbx_seq_one_letter_code
_entity_poly.pdbx_strand_id
1 'polypeptide(L)'
;LIAATDGFAEARKVGEGGFGRVYRADALPSLPRVACGFAVKTALVGVGAQGLAELQSEVRTLSAACHPSLLPLLGVCLAPSRACLVYPLCRGGSLEDRLYRSPAALQRLRMLGFETAPPPLSSAARLRVLRDAARALHYLHTLSPMILHRDVSAGNILLDERGNGYLADVGLARAAEATAGAQVSHLSTQRIFGKPGYMDPIILNDGQASQLTDGFALGITLLVALTGRGALGLLSACDDALEEPDTAESIAAADAGWSAAQAEELARLVVGLAFVRKKKRMPLAEALPRLEALVEAAGAVEETAGAEERQCDLCYDAPRSVRFACGHALYCEACAPRVLERDTNCPACRRPALPIVDTGAGVAAQTTFVYQSPRARHNCVYW
;
A
#
# COMPACT_ATOMS: atom_id res chain seq x y z
N LEU A 1 23.11 7.24 5.04
CA LEU A 1 22.21 6.22 5.61
C LEU A 1 22.78 5.63 6.90
N ILE A 2 24.09 5.26 6.95
CA ILE A 2 24.72 4.64 8.13
C ILE A 2 24.51 5.53 9.38
N ALA A 3 24.89 6.81 9.32
CA ALA A 3 24.71 7.73 10.45
C ALA A 3 23.24 7.93 10.84
N ALA A 4 22.34 8.04 9.88
CA ALA A 4 20.91 8.27 10.13
C ALA A 4 20.18 7.06 10.74
N THR A 5 20.76 5.88 10.64
CA THR A 5 20.24 4.63 11.21
C THR A 5 21.07 4.14 12.40
N ASP A 6 21.97 4.96 12.93
CA ASP A 6 22.91 4.60 14.01
C ASP A 6 23.70 3.31 13.68
N GLY A 7 24.24 3.23 12.44
CA GLY A 7 24.94 2.04 11.97
C GLY A 7 24.02 0.85 11.66
N PHE A 8 22.75 1.08 11.36
CA PHE A 8 21.70 0.04 11.25
C PHE A 8 21.50 -0.70 12.57
N ALA A 9 21.44 0.06 13.66
CA ALA A 9 21.26 -0.48 15.01
C ALA A 9 19.91 -1.19 15.16
N GLU A 10 19.88 -2.22 16.00
CA GLU A 10 18.65 -2.98 16.31
C GLU A 10 17.55 -2.07 16.89
N ALA A 11 17.92 -1.05 17.66
CA ALA A 11 17.01 -0.05 18.20
C ALA A 11 16.33 0.84 17.13
N ARG A 12 16.83 0.83 15.91
CA ARG A 12 16.22 1.52 14.75
C ARG A 12 15.48 0.58 13.83
N LYS A 13 15.52 -0.72 14.06
CA LYS A 13 14.86 -1.71 13.21
C LYS A 13 13.34 -1.69 13.46
N VAL A 14 12.56 -1.38 12.45
CA VAL A 14 11.09 -1.32 12.48
C VAL A 14 10.43 -2.47 11.73
N GLY A 15 11.22 -3.27 10.99
CA GLY A 15 10.71 -4.42 10.26
C GLY A 15 11.82 -5.38 9.84
N GLU A 16 11.48 -6.65 9.69
CA GLU A 16 12.32 -7.70 9.12
C GLU A 16 11.44 -8.70 8.38
N GLY A 17 11.85 -9.11 7.20
CA GLY A 17 11.15 -10.08 6.37
C GLY A 17 12.12 -10.90 5.53
N GLY A 18 11.61 -11.80 4.70
CA GLY A 18 12.41 -12.68 3.84
C GLY A 18 13.35 -11.92 2.89
N PHE A 19 13.05 -10.69 2.60
CA PHE A 19 13.74 -9.86 1.59
C PHE A 19 14.68 -8.81 2.19
N GLY A 20 14.66 -8.59 3.52
CA GLY A 20 15.53 -7.59 4.12
C GLY A 20 15.08 -7.09 5.48
N ARG A 21 15.83 -6.11 5.97
CA ARG A 21 15.55 -5.39 7.21
C ARG A 21 15.19 -3.95 6.91
N VAL A 22 14.27 -3.39 7.67
CA VAL A 22 13.84 -2.00 7.55
C VAL A 22 14.19 -1.25 8.82
N TYR A 23 14.89 -0.12 8.66
CA TYR A 23 15.33 0.75 9.74
C TYR A 23 14.70 2.12 9.61
N ARG A 24 14.31 2.74 10.71
CA ARG A 24 13.86 4.12 10.73
C ARG A 24 15.04 5.08 10.72
N ALA A 25 14.88 6.22 10.04
CA ALA A 25 15.76 7.37 10.10
C ALA A 25 14.91 8.63 10.22
N ASP A 26 15.24 9.51 11.17
CA ASP A 26 14.43 10.70 11.44
C ASP A 26 14.71 11.82 10.42
N ALA A 27 15.92 11.87 9.88
CA ALA A 27 16.32 12.80 8.84
C ALA A 27 17.41 12.22 7.95
N LEU A 28 17.40 12.60 6.68
CA LEU A 28 18.44 12.32 5.70
C LEU A 28 18.89 13.65 5.07
N PRO A 29 20.16 14.07 5.26
CA PRO A 29 20.65 15.37 4.77
C PRO A 29 20.52 15.56 3.26
N SER A 30 20.50 14.47 2.51
CA SER A 30 20.40 14.46 1.04
C SER A 30 18.98 14.49 0.52
N LEU A 31 17.97 14.35 1.39
CA LEU A 31 16.55 14.38 1.01
C LEU A 31 15.85 15.55 1.70
N PRO A 32 14.81 16.14 1.09
CA PRO A 32 13.96 17.10 1.77
C PRO A 32 13.42 16.52 3.07
N ARG A 33 13.21 17.35 4.08
CA ARG A 33 12.58 16.90 5.32
C ARG A 33 11.17 16.39 5.02
N VAL A 34 10.94 15.11 5.35
CA VAL A 34 9.62 14.48 5.36
C VAL A 34 9.19 14.43 6.83
N ALA A 35 8.03 14.97 7.15
CA ALA A 35 7.54 15.10 8.54
C ALA A 35 7.48 13.73 9.26
N CYS A 36 7.11 12.68 8.54
CA CYS A 36 7.05 11.31 9.07
C CYS A 36 8.43 10.65 9.28
N GLY A 37 9.54 11.21 8.76
CA GLY A 37 10.84 10.54 8.70
C GLY A 37 10.93 9.51 7.57
N PHE A 38 11.95 8.65 7.62
CA PHE A 38 12.28 7.72 6.54
C PHE A 38 12.35 6.28 7.02
N ALA A 39 11.97 5.35 6.14
CA ALA A 39 12.24 3.92 6.26
C ALA A 39 13.35 3.53 5.29
N VAL A 40 14.39 2.88 5.79
CA VAL A 40 15.55 2.42 5.02
C VAL A 40 15.52 0.90 4.97
N LYS A 41 15.12 0.34 3.82
CA LYS A 41 15.09 -1.11 3.56
C LYS A 41 16.45 -1.54 3.04
N THR A 42 17.06 -2.56 3.67
CA THR A 42 18.35 -3.13 3.25
C THR A 42 18.16 -4.59 2.88
N ALA A 43 18.89 -5.09 1.88
CA ALA A 43 18.98 -6.54 1.66
C ALA A 43 19.63 -7.22 2.88
N LEU A 44 19.24 -8.46 3.18
CA LEU A 44 19.93 -9.27 4.18
C LEU A 44 21.35 -9.58 3.72
N VAL A 45 22.32 -9.36 4.61
CA VAL A 45 23.70 -9.74 4.37
C VAL A 45 23.75 -11.28 4.30
N GLY A 46 24.20 -11.84 3.17
CA GLY A 46 24.30 -13.30 2.97
C GLY A 46 23.17 -13.94 2.15
N VAL A 47 22.12 -13.21 1.77
CA VAL A 47 21.05 -13.73 0.90
C VAL A 47 21.46 -13.80 -0.59
N GLY A 48 22.72 -13.50 -0.89
CA GLY A 48 23.29 -13.68 -2.24
C GLY A 48 22.63 -12.80 -3.32
N ALA A 49 22.70 -13.29 -4.57
CA ALA A 49 22.17 -12.59 -5.75
C ALA A 49 20.66 -12.32 -5.71
N GLN A 50 19.89 -13.08 -4.93
CA GLN A 50 18.43 -13.00 -4.88
C GLN A 50 17.94 -11.71 -4.22
N GLY A 51 18.44 -11.35 -3.02
CA GLY A 51 18.00 -10.13 -2.33
C GLY A 51 18.32 -8.86 -3.12
N LEU A 52 19.46 -8.85 -3.84
CA LEU A 52 19.80 -7.74 -4.73
C LEU A 52 18.86 -7.69 -5.96
N ALA A 53 18.52 -8.84 -6.53
CA ALA A 53 17.59 -8.91 -7.67
C ALA A 53 16.18 -8.41 -7.29
N GLU A 54 15.72 -8.66 -6.07
CA GLU A 54 14.45 -8.19 -5.55
C GLU A 54 14.46 -6.66 -5.35
N LEU A 55 15.52 -6.12 -4.73
CA LEU A 55 15.69 -4.66 -4.63
C LEU A 55 15.73 -3.98 -6.01
N GLN A 56 16.43 -4.57 -6.98
CA GLN A 56 16.48 -4.06 -8.36
C GLN A 56 15.10 -4.14 -9.04
N SER A 57 14.33 -5.20 -8.78
CA SER A 57 12.95 -5.34 -9.27
C SER A 57 12.05 -4.26 -8.68
N GLU A 58 12.18 -3.98 -7.39
CA GLU A 58 11.43 -2.95 -6.68
C GLU A 58 11.76 -1.55 -7.22
N VAL A 59 13.04 -1.24 -7.45
CA VAL A 59 13.46 0.00 -8.10
C VAL A 59 12.83 0.15 -9.48
N ARG A 60 12.94 -0.86 -10.35
CA ARG A 60 12.36 -0.82 -11.70
C ARG A 60 10.86 -0.58 -11.68
N THR A 61 10.15 -1.30 -10.81
CA THR A 61 8.69 -1.18 -10.67
C THR A 61 8.28 0.20 -10.19
N LEU A 62 8.88 0.70 -9.11
CA LEU A 62 8.53 2.00 -8.52
C LEU A 62 9.02 3.18 -9.34
N SER A 63 10.04 3.00 -10.19
CA SER A 63 10.45 4.02 -11.17
C SER A 63 9.45 4.19 -12.32
N ALA A 64 8.73 3.12 -12.67
CA ALA A 64 7.74 3.11 -13.74
C ALA A 64 6.32 3.39 -13.24
N ALA A 65 6.05 3.20 -11.95
CA ALA A 65 4.72 3.28 -11.35
C ALA A 65 4.63 4.43 -10.34
N CYS A 66 3.59 5.26 -10.47
CA CYS A 66 3.29 6.34 -9.53
C CYS A 66 1.78 6.37 -9.25
N HIS A 67 1.39 6.08 -8.00
CA HIS A 67 -0.01 6.09 -7.58
C HIS A 67 -0.12 6.55 -6.12
N PRO A 68 -1.16 7.30 -5.74
CA PRO A 68 -1.33 7.84 -4.38
C PRO A 68 -1.27 6.81 -3.26
N SER A 69 -1.74 5.60 -3.52
CA SER A 69 -1.76 4.49 -2.55
C SER A 69 -0.69 3.42 -2.82
N LEU A 70 0.29 3.69 -3.68
CA LEU A 70 1.50 2.88 -3.83
C LEU A 70 2.64 3.55 -3.06
N LEU A 71 3.35 2.81 -2.21
CA LEU A 71 4.42 3.40 -1.39
C LEU A 71 5.52 3.98 -2.29
N PRO A 72 5.80 5.30 -2.25
CA PRO A 72 6.74 5.91 -3.16
C PRO A 72 8.18 5.61 -2.76
N LEU A 73 9.03 5.33 -3.74
CA LEU A 73 10.47 5.22 -3.54
C LEU A 73 11.08 6.63 -3.56
N LEU A 74 11.73 7.04 -2.46
CA LEU A 74 12.35 8.35 -2.31
C LEU A 74 13.82 8.37 -2.71
N GLY A 75 14.51 7.24 -2.61
CA GLY A 75 15.92 7.15 -2.96
C GLY A 75 16.45 5.72 -2.98
N VAL A 76 17.57 5.56 -3.67
CA VAL A 76 18.27 4.28 -3.83
C VAL A 76 19.76 4.50 -3.51
N CYS A 77 20.34 3.58 -2.76
CA CYS A 77 21.79 3.52 -2.54
C CYS A 77 22.27 2.12 -2.92
N LEU A 78 23.09 2.04 -3.99
CA LEU A 78 23.67 0.79 -4.49
C LEU A 78 25.16 0.74 -4.18
N ALA A 79 25.54 0.79 -2.90
CA ALA A 79 26.94 0.62 -2.51
C ALA A 79 27.35 -0.86 -2.60
N PRO A 80 28.59 -1.17 -2.97
CA PRO A 80 29.07 -2.56 -3.09
C PRO A 80 28.89 -3.40 -1.81
N SER A 81 28.99 -2.75 -0.65
CA SER A 81 28.83 -3.40 0.64
C SER A 81 27.38 -3.53 1.10
N ARG A 82 26.46 -2.72 0.58
CA ARG A 82 25.05 -2.70 1.00
C ARG A 82 24.17 -1.94 0.04
N ALA A 83 23.13 -2.59 -0.45
CA ALA A 83 22.08 -1.93 -1.22
C ALA A 83 20.93 -1.52 -0.29
N CYS A 84 20.42 -0.29 -0.45
CA CYS A 84 19.34 0.25 0.37
C CYS A 84 18.31 0.96 -0.50
N LEU A 85 17.04 0.83 -0.13
CA LEU A 85 15.94 1.64 -0.65
C LEU A 85 15.40 2.55 0.46
N VAL A 86 15.01 3.76 0.11
CA VAL A 86 14.53 4.76 1.05
C VAL A 86 13.09 5.14 0.72
N TYR A 87 12.23 5.07 1.72
CA TYR A 87 10.79 5.35 1.65
C TYR A 87 10.37 6.37 2.72
N PRO A 88 9.19 6.99 2.61
CA PRO A 88 8.59 7.66 3.76
C PRO A 88 8.28 6.61 4.84
N LEU A 89 8.44 7.00 6.11
CA LEU A 89 8.13 6.13 7.23
C LEU A 89 6.62 6.11 7.47
N CYS A 90 5.98 4.96 7.25
CA CYS A 90 4.57 4.76 7.56
C CYS A 90 4.40 4.48 9.06
N ARG A 91 4.18 5.54 9.86
CA ARG A 91 4.13 5.43 11.32
C ARG A 91 2.92 4.68 11.84
N GLY A 92 1.85 4.55 11.05
CA GLY A 92 0.67 3.74 11.40
C GLY A 92 0.94 2.23 11.49
N GLY A 93 2.12 1.76 11.05
CA GLY A 93 2.49 0.35 10.99
C GLY A 93 1.86 -0.37 9.80
N SER A 94 1.92 -1.70 9.77
CA SER A 94 1.21 -2.49 8.76
C SER A 94 -0.24 -2.74 9.16
N LEU A 95 -1.10 -3.04 8.18
CA LEU A 95 -2.46 -3.48 8.43
C LEU A 95 -2.45 -4.75 9.31
N GLU A 96 -1.50 -5.66 9.08
CA GLU A 96 -1.29 -6.86 9.90
C GLU A 96 -1.02 -6.52 11.37
N ASP A 97 -0.12 -5.55 11.64
CA ASP A 97 0.19 -5.11 13.01
C ASP A 97 -1.04 -4.53 13.72
N ARG A 98 -1.85 -3.79 12.96
CA ARG A 98 -3.05 -3.14 13.48
C ARG A 98 -4.23 -4.10 13.69
N LEU A 99 -4.29 -5.19 12.92
CA LEU A 99 -5.34 -6.22 13.05
C LEU A 99 -5.00 -7.23 14.16
N TYR A 100 -3.78 -7.78 14.15
CA TYR A 100 -3.46 -8.87 15.09
C TYR A 100 -3.05 -8.38 16.47
N ARG A 101 -2.47 -7.18 16.57
CA ARG A 101 -2.08 -6.55 17.85
C ARG A 101 -1.28 -7.49 18.77
N SER A 102 -0.51 -8.42 18.18
CA SER A 102 0.36 -9.34 18.91
C SER A 102 1.44 -8.58 19.69
N PRO A 103 2.08 -9.18 20.72
CA PRO A 103 3.17 -8.53 21.45
C PRO A 103 4.26 -7.99 20.53
N ALA A 104 4.63 -8.73 19.48
CA ALA A 104 5.61 -8.30 18.47
C ALA A 104 5.10 -7.13 17.62
N ALA A 105 3.83 -7.14 17.22
CA ALA A 105 3.19 -6.03 16.50
C ALA A 105 3.16 -4.76 17.36
N LEU A 106 2.75 -4.87 18.62
CA LEU A 106 2.75 -3.73 19.54
C LEU A 106 4.15 -3.19 19.82
N GLN A 107 5.17 -4.05 19.86
CA GLN A 107 6.56 -3.60 19.95
C GLN A 107 6.98 -2.81 18.71
N ARG A 108 6.66 -3.28 17.48
CA ARG A 108 6.94 -2.54 16.25
C ARG A 108 6.23 -1.17 16.24
N LEU A 109 4.97 -1.11 16.65
CA LEU A 109 4.22 0.14 16.74
C LEU A 109 4.85 1.13 17.74
N ARG A 110 5.38 0.65 18.88
CA ARG A 110 6.16 1.49 19.81
C ARG A 110 7.42 2.05 19.14
N MET A 111 8.14 1.23 18.38
CA MET A 111 9.33 1.68 17.64
C MET A 111 8.99 2.71 16.54
N LEU A 112 7.76 2.70 16.03
CA LEU A 112 7.23 3.70 15.09
C LEU A 112 6.75 4.99 15.76
N GLY A 113 6.70 5.05 17.11
CA GLY A 113 6.40 6.25 17.89
C GLY A 113 5.09 6.22 18.66
N PHE A 114 4.38 5.09 18.71
CA PHE A 114 3.21 4.96 19.59
C PHE A 114 3.65 4.76 21.05
N GLU A 115 3.36 5.72 21.92
CA GLU A 115 3.64 5.59 23.36
C GLU A 115 2.76 4.51 24.00
N THR A 116 1.52 4.42 23.58
CA THR A 116 0.53 3.40 23.99
C THR A 116 0.07 2.58 22.78
N ALA A 117 -0.52 1.42 23.05
CA ALA A 117 -1.13 0.63 21.99
C ALA A 117 -2.26 1.42 21.31
N PRO A 118 -2.19 1.69 19.99
CA PRO A 118 -3.27 2.41 19.30
C PRO A 118 -4.58 1.63 19.40
N PRO A 119 -5.75 2.30 19.31
CA PRO A 119 -7.03 1.61 19.32
C PRO A 119 -7.16 0.65 18.13
N PRO A 120 -8.02 -0.38 18.23
CA PRO A 120 -8.38 -1.20 17.08
C PRO A 120 -8.86 -0.34 15.91
N LEU A 121 -8.60 -0.79 14.68
CA LEU A 121 -9.16 -0.12 13.50
C LEU A 121 -10.66 -0.42 13.41
N SER A 122 -11.47 0.62 13.28
CA SER A 122 -12.90 0.48 12.97
C SER A 122 -13.12 -0.17 11.60
N SER A 123 -14.31 -0.71 11.35
CA SER A 123 -14.71 -1.24 10.05
C SER A 123 -14.49 -0.22 8.93
N ALA A 124 -14.88 1.03 9.14
CA ALA A 124 -14.69 2.11 8.19
C ALA A 124 -13.20 2.39 7.91
N ALA A 125 -12.34 2.38 8.94
CA ALA A 125 -10.90 2.53 8.76
C ALA A 125 -10.30 1.34 8.00
N ARG A 126 -10.71 0.10 8.31
CA ARG A 126 -10.28 -1.10 7.56
C ARG A 126 -10.69 -1.01 6.09
N LEU A 127 -11.94 -0.63 5.81
CA LEU A 127 -12.46 -0.48 4.45
C LEU A 127 -11.69 0.58 3.66
N ARG A 128 -11.38 1.75 4.25
CA ARG A 128 -10.56 2.78 3.59
C ARG A 128 -9.18 2.26 3.19
N VAL A 129 -8.48 1.59 4.11
CA VAL A 129 -7.15 1.02 3.87
C VAL A 129 -7.18 -0.05 2.77
N LEU A 130 -8.20 -0.92 2.78
CA LEU A 130 -8.39 -1.96 1.77
C LEU A 130 -8.68 -1.38 0.37
N ARG A 131 -9.55 -0.35 0.30
CA ARG A 131 -9.81 0.39 -0.94
C ARG A 131 -8.52 1.01 -1.50
N ASP A 132 -7.70 1.64 -0.65
CA ASP A 132 -6.46 2.27 -1.08
C ASP A 132 -5.49 1.24 -1.67
N ALA A 133 -5.34 0.08 -1.02
CA ALA A 133 -4.53 -1.03 -1.53
C ALA A 133 -5.11 -1.61 -2.84
N ALA A 134 -6.43 -1.78 -2.94
CA ALA A 134 -7.10 -2.26 -4.15
C ALA A 134 -6.92 -1.30 -5.34
N ARG A 135 -6.98 0.02 -5.10
CA ARG A 135 -6.70 1.05 -6.10
C ARG A 135 -5.26 0.98 -6.62
N ALA A 136 -4.28 0.85 -5.72
CA ALA A 136 -2.89 0.70 -6.09
C ALA A 136 -2.65 -0.57 -6.90
N LEU A 137 -3.24 -1.69 -6.49
CA LEU A 137 -3.15 -2.95 -7.20
C LEU A 137 -3.80 -2.88 -8.59
N HIS A 138 -5.00 -2.31 -8.67
CA HIS A 138 -5.67 -2.10 -9.96
C HIS A 138 -4.84 -1.21 -10.89
N TYR A 139 -4.26 -0.13 -10.38
CA TYR A 139 -3.36 0.73 -11.16
C TYR A 139 -2.17 -0.05 -11.73
N LEU A 140 -1.49 -0.89 -10.94
CA LEU A 140 -0.39 -1.73 -11.44
C LEU A 140 -0.84 -2.65 -12.57
N HIS A 141 -2.05 -3.19 -12.49
CA HIS A 141 -2.65 -4.05 -13.51
C HIS A 141 -3.03 -3.30 -14.80
N THR A 142 -3.24 -1.97 -14.76
CA THR A 142 -3.57 -1.15 -15.94
C THR A 142 -2.35 -0.60 -16.66
N LEU A 143 -1.16 -0.74 -16.11
CA LEU A 143 0.08 -0.28 -16.75
C LEU A 143 0.41 -1.07 -18.02
N SER A 144 1.18 -0.46 -18.90
CA SER A 144 1.74 -1.11 -20.08
C SER A 144 3.27 -1.00 -20.08
N PRO A 145 4.01 -2.07 -19.88
CA PRO A 145 3.53 -3.44 -19.60
C PRO A 145 2.83 -3.55 -18.23
N MET A 146 1.84 -4.46 -18.15
CA MET A 146 1.12 -4.77 -16.92
C MET A 146 2.08 -5.27 -15.84
N ILE A 147 1.90 -4.80 -14.59
CA ILE A 147 2.70 -5.23 -13.45
C ILE A 147 1.85 -6.07 -12.51
N LEU A 148 2.29 -7.31 -12.22
CA LEU A 148 1.71 -8.17 -11.19
C LEU A 148 2.49 -8.01 -9.89
N HIS A 149 1.79 -7.83 -8.76
CA HIS A 149 2.40 -7.59 -7.45
C HIS A 149 2.99 -8.87 -6.83
N ARG A 150 2.24 -9.95 -6.83
CA ARG A 150 2.62 -11.32 -6.42
C ARG A 150 2.86 -11.52 -4.91
N ASP A 151 2.72 -10.48 -4.10
CA ASP A 151 2.83 -10.58 -2.62
C ASP A 151 1.84 -9.65 -1.91
N VAL A 152 0.59 -9.60 -2.38
CA VAL A 152 -0.48 -8.85 -1.70
C VAL A 152 -0.80 -9.53 -0.37
N SER A 153 -0.75 -8.77 0.73
CA SER A 153 -1.04 -9.28 2.09
C SER A 153 -1.26 -8.13 3.06
N ALA A 154 -1.90 -8.38 4.19
CA ALA A 154 -2.06 -7.38 5.25
C ALA A 154 -0.72 -6.81 5.77
N GLY A 155 0.36 -7.60 5.72
CA GLY A 155 1.70 -7.14 6.12
C GLY A 155 2.35 -6.19 5.12
N ASN A 156 1.92 -6.21 3.85
CA ASN A 156 2.43 -5.35 2.78
C ASN A 156 1.52 -4.14 2.50
N ILE A 157 0.51 -3.91 3.34
CA ILE A 157 -0.29 -2.69 3.34
C ILE A 157 0.12 -1.87 4.56
N LEU A 158 0.77 -0.74 4.32
CA LEU A 158 1.30 0.14 5.36
C LEU A 158 0.36 1.33 5.58
N LEU A 159 0.29 1.82 6.80
CA LEU A 159 -0.53 2.96 7.18
C LEU A 159 0.34 4.16 7.56
N ASP A 160 -0.05 5.34 7.11
CA ASP A 160 0.51 6.58 7.62
C ASP A 160 -0.14 6.98 8.98
N GLU A 161 0.26 8.12 9.53
CA GLU A 161 -0.28 8.65 10.79
C GLU A 161 -1.78 9.00 10.71
N ARG A 162 -2.28 9.23 9.49
CA ARG A 162 -3.68 9.60 9.22
C ARG A 162 -4.55 8.39 8.89
N GLY A 163 -3.97 7.18 8.85
CA GLY A 163 -4.66 5.95 8.50
C GLY A 163 -4.90 5.76 6.99
N ASN A 164 -4.19 6.50 6.11
CA ASN A 164 -4.20 6.20 4.68
C ASN A 164 -3.39 4.93 4.42
N GLY A 165 -3.88 4.09 3.49
CA GLY A 165 -3.25 2.84 3.11
C GLY A 165 -2.28 2.97 1.94
N TYR A 166 -1.13 2.31 2.03
CA TYR A 166 -0.13 2.23 0.97
C TYR A 166 0.21 0.78 0.69
N LEU A 167 0.02 0.33 -0.54
CA LEU A 167 0.53 -0.97 -1.00
C LEU A 167 2.05 -0.87 -1.15
N ALA A 168 2.78 -1.76 -0.50
CA ALA A 168 4.23 -1.74 -0.39
C ALA A 168 4.82 -3.09 -0.79
N ASP A 169 6.15 -3.15 -0.90
CA ASP A 169 6.93 -4.36 -1.17
C ASP A 169 6.64 -4.97 -2.55
N VAL A 170 6.96 -4.23 -3.60
CA VAL A 170 6.88 -4.69 -4.99
C VAL A 170 8.16 -5.43 -5.45
N GLY A 171 8.98 -5.92 -4.53
CA GLY A 171 10.22 -6.64 -4.83
C GLY A 171 9.99 -7.93 -5.63
N LEU A 172 8.86 -8.58 -5.45
CA LEU A 172 8.42 -9.73 -6.24
C LEU A 172 7.65 -9.37 -7.51
N ALA A 173 7.32 -8.09 -7.71
CA ALA A 173 6.54 -7.64 -8.86
C ALA A 173 7.26 -7.94 -10.18
N ARG A 174 6.49 -8.27 -11.21
CA ARG A 174 6.97 -8.57 -12.54
C ARG A 174 6.11 -7.90 -13.60
N ALA A 175 6.78 -7.24 -14.54
CA ALA A 175 6.12 -6.80 -15.77
C ALA A 175 5.78 -8.01 -16.64
N ALA A 176 4.55 -8.06 -17.12
CA ALA A 176 4.14 -9.05 -18.11
C ALA A 176 4.64 -8.59 -19.48
N GLU A 177 5.71 -9.20 -19.96
CA GLU A 177 6.23 -8.91 -21.31
C GLU A 177 5.24 -9.41 -22.36
N ALA A 178 4.74 -8.49 -23.17
CA ALA A 178 3.94 -8.84 -24.34
C ALA A 178 4.87 -9.44 -25.40
N THR A 179 4.78 -10.74 -25.65
CA THR A 179 5.28 -11.29 -26.92
C THR A 179 4.43 -10.70 -28.04
N ALA A 180 5.08 -10.24 -29.10
CA ALA A 180 4.43 -9.52 -30.20
C ALA A 180 3.16 -10.27 -30.68
N GLY A 181 1.99 -9.65 -30.48
CA GLY A 181 0.70 -10.14 -30.96
C GLY A 181 -0.17 -10.91 -29.96
N ALA A 182 0.25 -11.15 -28.70
CA ALA A 182 -0.58 -11.80 -27.68
C ALA A 182 -0.76 -10.91 -26.45
N GLN A 183 -1.99 -10.76 -25.97
CA GLN A 183 -2.23 -10.23 -24.62
C GLN A 183 -1.72 -11.25 -23.60
N VAL A 184 -0.65 -10.90 -22.88
CA VAL A 184 -0.14 -11.77 -21.82
C VAL A 184 -1.07 -11.66 -20.62
N SER A 185 -1.86 -12.71 -20.39
CA SER A 185 -2.77 -12.81 -19.26
C SER A 185 -2.15 -13.42 -18.00
N HIS A 186 -0.96 -13.99 -18.11
CA HIS A 186 -0.27 -14.69 -17.01
C HIS A 186 1.26 -14.72 -17.20
N LEU A 187 1.98 -14.87 -16.08
CA LEU A 187 3.42 -15.11 -16.06
C LEU A 187 3.71 -16.50 -15.51
N SER A 188 4.52 -17.28 -16.21
CA SER A 188 5.07 -18.52 -15.66
C SER A 188 6.20 -18.23 -14.68
N THR A 189 6.19 -18.85 -13.50
CA THR A 189 7.24 -18.70 -12.49
C THR A 189 7.82 -20.06 -12.12
N GLN A 190 9.14 -20.19 -12.23
CA GLN A 190 9.85 -21.41 -11.81
C GLN A 190 10.03 -21.47 -10.29
N ARG A 191 9.86 -20.35 -9.57
CA ARG A 191 9.96 -20.28 -8.12
C ARG A 191 8.68 -19.68 -7.56
N ILE A 192 8.09 -20.39 -6.63
CA ILE A 192 6.89 -19.97 -5.92
C ILE A 192 7.31 -19.06 -4.79
N PHE A 193 6.82 -17.82 -4.80
CA PHE A 193 7.02 -16.81 -3.77
C PHE A 193 5.67 -16.28 -3.30
N GLY A 194 5.59 -15.89 -2.04
CA GLY A 194 4.42 -15.30 -1.43
C GLY A 194 4.24 -15.75 0.02
N LYS A 195 3.40 -15.07 0.77
CA LYS A 195 3.14 -15.39 2.17
C LYS A 195 2.16 -16.56 2.30
N PRO A 196 2.43 -17.55 3.19
CA PRO A 196 1.49 -18.63 3.47
C PRO A 196 0.09 -18.10 3.82
N GLY A 197 -0.95 -18.73 3.28
CA GLY A 197 -2.34 -18.34 3.46
C GLY A 197 -2.85 -17.32 2.45
N TYR A 198 -2.00 -16.48 1.85
CA TYR A 198 -2.38 -15.53 0.80
C TYR A 198 -2.14 -16.06 -0.62
N MET A 199 -1.35 -17.12 -0.73
CA MET A 199 -1.00 -17.70 -2.02
C MET A 199 -2.18 -18.41 -2.66
N ASP A 200 -2.44 -18.07 -3.91
CA ASP A 200 -3.42 -18.79 -4.74
C ASP A 200 -2.98 -20.25 -4.95
N PRO A 201 -3.84 -21.25 -4.68
CA PRO A 201 -3.57 -22.64 -4.98
C PRO A 201 -3.14 -22.90 -6.44
N ILE A 202 -3.55 -22.06 -7.38
CA ILE A 202 -3.16 -22.15 -8.80
C ILE A 202 -1.68 -21.87 -8.99
N ILE A 203 -1.13 -20.88 -8.27
CA ILE A 203 0.32 -20.61 -8.31
C ILE A 203 1.09 -21.82 -7.80
N LEU A 204 0.57 -22.49 -6.77
CA LEU A 204 1.19 -23.67 -6.17
C LEU A 204 1.21 -24.87 -7.15
N ASN A 205 0.16 -25.01 -7.96
CA ASN A 205 0.00 -26.13 -8.88
C ASN A 205 0.64 -25.88 -10.25
N ASP A 206 0.38 -24.70 -10.83
CA ASP A 206 0.70 -24.43 -12.24
C ASP A 206 1.85 -23.42 -12.41
N GLY A 207 2.32 -22.77 -11.32
CA GLY A 207 3.33 -21.75 -11.37
C GLY A 207 2.90 -20.47 -12.11
N GLN A 208 1.60 -20.25 -12.33
CA GLN A 208 1.09 -19.14 -13.14
C GLN A 208 0.60 -17.98 -12.27
N ALA A 209 1.29 -16.85 -12.33
CA ALA A 209 0.83 -15.60 -11.76
C ALA A 209 -0.01 -14.80 -12.76
N SER A 210 -1.07 -14.13 -12.30
CA SER A 210 -1.99 -13.33 -13.12
C SER A 210 -2.69 -12.27 -12.26
N GLN A 211 -3.42 -11.34 -12.86
CA GLN A 211 -4.29 -10.41 -12.14
C GLN A 211 -5.26 -11.13 -11.19
N LEU A 212 -5.76 -12.30 -11.59
CA LEU A 212 -6.68 -13.09 -10.75
C LEU A 212 -5.99 -13.75 -9.55
N THR A 213 -4.69 -14.00 -9.61
CA THR A 213 -3.93 -14.51 -8.46
C THR A 213 -3.60 -13.39 -7.46
N ASP A 214 -3.34 -12.17 -7.94
CA ASP A 214 -3.25 -10.98 -7.08
C ASP A 214 -4.63 -10.65 -6.48
N GLY A 215 -5.71 -10.80 -7.27
CA GLY A 215 -7.09 -10.67 -6.81
C GLY A 215 -7.44 -11.66 -5.71
N PHE A 216 -7.00 -12.92 -5.83
CA PHE A 216 -7.16 -13.94 -4.77
C PHE A 216 -6.48 -13.47 -3.47
N ALA A 217 -5.23 -13.05 -3.55
CA ALA A 217 -4.48 -12.57 -2.37
C ALA A 217 -5.14 -11.34 -1.72
N LEU A 218 -5.71 -10.44 -2.54
CA LEU A 218 -6.55 -9.35 -2.05
C LEU A 218 -7.81 -9.88 -1.34
N GLY A 219 -8.51 -10.86 -1.93
CA GLY A 219 -9.68 -11.49 -1.32
C GLY A 219 -9.37 -12.07 0.06
N ILE A 220 -8.23 -12.78 0.21
CA ILE A 220 -7.76 -13.23 1.53
C ILE A 220 -7.45 -12.05 2.46
N THR A 221 -6.88 -10.96 1.94
CA THR A 221 -6.62 -9.76 2.73
C THR A 221 -7.93 -9.12 3.25
N LEU A 222 -8.99 -9.11 2.43
CA LEU A 222 -10.32 -8.66 2.84
C LEU A 222 -10.87 -9.55 3.98
N LEU A 223 -10.74 -10.87 3.87
CA LEU A 223 -11.19 -11.81 4.88
C LEU A 223 -10.41 -11.67 6.20
N VAL A 224 -9.10 -11.47 6.13
CA VAL A 224 -8.25 -11.15 7.28
C VAL A 224 -8.71 -9.86 7.96
N ALA A 225 -9.05 -8.83 7.19
CA ALA A 225 -9.53 -7.57 7.74
C ALA A 225 -10.94 -7.67 8.32
N LEU A 226 -11.83 -8.48 7.74
CA LEU A 226 -13.16 -8.75 8.28
C LEU A 226 -13.05 -9.44 9.64
N THR A 227 -12.26 -10.52 9.71
CA THR A 227 -12.22 -11.41 10.86
C THR A 227 -11.22 -11.03 11.95
N GLY A 228 -10.19 -10.24 11.59
CA GLY A 228 -9.02 -9.99 12.47
C GLY A 228 -8.14 -11.22 12.69
N ARG A 229 -8.36 -12.33 11.97
CA ARG A 229 -7.66 -13.62 12.13
C ARG A 229 -6.54 -13.79 11.12
N GLY A 230 -5.54 -14.65 11.43
CA GLY A 230 -4.44 -14.97 10.53
C GLY A 230 -4.90 -15.68 9.25
N ALA A 231 -4.20 -15.43 8.13
CA ALA A 231 -4.60 -15.90 6.80
C ALA A 231 -4.51 -17.42 6.61
N LEU A 232 -3.59 -18.10 7.34
CA LEU A 232 -3.34 -19.54 7.14
C LEU A 232 -4.59 -20.36 7.52
N GLY A 233 -5.14 -21.08 6.54
CA GLY A 233 -6.36 -21.89 6.74
C GLY A 233 -7.65 -21.08 6.92
N LEU A 234 -7.58 -19.75 6.84
CA LEU A 234 -8.71 -18.87 7.16
C LEU A 234 -9.88 -19.06 6.20
N LEU A 235 -9.60 -19.20 4.90
CA LEU A 235 -10.65 -19.39 3.89
C LEU A 235 -11.52 -20.61 4.22
N SER A 236 -10.90 -21.76 4.49
CA SER A 236 -11.62 -22.97 4.87
C SER A 236 -12.30 -22.86 6.25
N ALA A 237 -11.70 -22.13 7.19
CA ALA A 237 -12.28 -21.94 8.51
C ALA A 237 -13.50 -21.00 8.51
N CYS A 238 -13.77 -20.32 7.40
CA CYS A 238 -14.91 -19.42 7.22
C CYS A 238 -15.84 -19.89 6.09
N ASP A 239 -15.69 -21.12 5.61
CA ASP A 239 -16.37 -21.63 4.41
C ASP A 239 -17.89 -21.52 4.55
N ASP A 240 -18.48 -22.00 5.65
CA ASP A 240 -19.90 -21.93 5.91
C ASP A 240 -20.46 -20.49 5.85
N ALA A 241 -19.76 -19.52 6.49
CA ALA A 241 -20.16 -18.13 6.50
C ALA A 241 -19.90 -17.41 5.15
N LEU A 242 -19.06 -17.97 4.30
CA LEU A 242 -18.82 -17.46 2.95
C LEU A 242 -19.80 -18.07 1.93
N GLU A 243 -20.30 -19.29 2.16
CA GLU A 243 -21.38 -19.89 1.37
C GLU A 243 -22.72 -19.17 1.63
N GLU A 244 -22.95 -18.70 2.85
CA GLU A 244 -24.12 -17.91 3.27
C GLU A 244 -23.69 -16.51 3.75
N PRO A 245 -23.37 -15.55 2.83
CA PRO A 245 -22.77 -14.25 3.18
C PRO A 245 -23.60 -13.39 4.15
N ASP A 246 -24.89 -13.60 4.26
CA ASP A 246 -25.78 -12.98 5.25
C ASP A 246 -25.45 -13.40 6.69
N THR A 247 -24.69 -14.48 6.88
CA THR A 247 -24.18 -14.92 8.18
C THR A 247 -22.78 -14.37 8.50
N ALA A 248 -22.18 -13.59 7.61
CA ALA A 248 -20.79 -13.12 7.72
C ALA A 248 -20.51 -12.27 8.98
N GLU A 249 -21.54 -11.68 9.60
CA GLU A 249 -21.39 -10.99 10.89
C GLU A 249 -20.89 -11.93 12.00
N SER A 250 -21.20 -13.21 11.91
CA SER A 250 -20.77 -14.23 12.89
C SER A 250 -19.26 -14.45 12.93
N ILE A 251 -18.56 -14.19 11.83
CA ILE A 251 -17.11 -14.32 11.71
C ILE A 251 -16.38 -12.97 11.82
N ALA A 252 -17.11 -11.86 11.84
CA ALA A 252 -16.56 -10.52 11.86
C ALA A 252 -15.89 -10.19 13.20
N ALA A 253 -14.79 -9.43 13.14
CA ALA A 253 -14.07 -8.99 14.33
C ALA A 253 -14.95 -8.06 15.19
N ALA A 254 -15.26 -8.46 16.41
CA ALA A 254 -16.15 -7.73 17.32
C ALA A 254 -15.64 -6.33 17.67
N ASP A 255 -14.31 -6.13 17.68
CA ASP A 255 -13.66 -4.87 18.02
C ASP A 255 -13.67 -3.83 16.90
N ALA A 256 -14.14 -4.20 15.70
CA ALA A 256 -14.16 -3.34 14.53
C ALA A 256 -15.49 -2.61 14.31
N GLY A 257 -16.58 -3.05 14.94
CA GLY A 257 -17.91 -2.45 14.79
C GLY A 257 -18.46 -2.60 13.36
N TRP A 258 -18.36 -3.81 12.78
CA TRP A 258 -18.97 -4.12 11.49
C TRP A 258 -20.50 -4.09 11.61
N SER A 259 -21.17 -3.46 10.64
CA SER A 259 -22.61 -3.71 10.45
C SER A 259 -22.81 -5.00 9.65
N ALA A 260 -23.98 -5.65 9.82
CA ALA A 260 -24.33 -6.86 9.07
C ALA A 260 -24.18 -6.64 7.54
N ALA A 261 -24.67 -5.51 7.03
CA ALA A 261 -24.56 -5.18 5.60
C ALA A 261 -23.10 -5.01 5.12
N GLN A 262 -22.22 -4.43 5.95
CA GLN A 262 -20.80 -4.31 5.62
C GLN A 262 -20.11 -5.68 5.59
N ALA A 263 -20.39 -6.51 6.60
CA ALA A 263 -19.82 -7.85 6.70
C ALA A 263 -20.26 -8.73 5.52
N GLU A 264 -21.54 -8.70 5.21
CA GLU A 264 -22.17 -9.43 4.10
C GLU A 264 -21.55 -9.06 2.74
N GLU A 265 -21.49 -7.75 2.43
CA GLU A 265 -20.95 -7.30 1.15
C GLU A 265 -19.45 -7.58 1.04
N LEU A 266 -18.70 -7.44 2.15
CA LEU A 266 -17.29 -7.79 2.18
C LEU A 266 -17.07 -9.30 1.97
N ALA A 267 -17.91 -10.16 2.57
CA ALA A 267 -17.90 -11.60 2.35
C ALA A 267 -18.19 -11.96 0.89
N ARG A 268 -19.15 -11.30 0.25
CA ARG A 268 -19.42 -11.47 -1.20
C ARG A 268 -18.22 -11.10 -2.06
N LEU A 269 -17.49 -10.03 -1.72
CA LEU A 269 -16.25 -9.65 -2.39
C LEU A 269 -15.15 -10.70 -2.19
N VAL A 270 -15.02 -11.25 -0.98
CA VAL A 270 -14.08 -12.34 -0.69
C VAL A 270 -14.39 -13.55 -1.57
N VAL A 271 -15.64 -14.01 -1.59
CA VAL A 271 -16.08 -15.13 -2.44
C VAL A 271 -15.79 -14.85 -3.91
N GLY A 272 -16.11 -13.66 -4.39
CA GLY A 272 -15.87 -13.27 -5.78
C GLY A 272 -14.39 -13.32 -6.17
N LEU A 273 -13.51 -12.76 -5.34
CA LEU A 273 -12.08 -12.66 -5.61
C LEU A 273 -11.33 -13.97 -5.36
N ALA A 274 -11.69 -14.69 -4.27
CA ALA A 274 -10.99 -15.89 -3.83
C ALA A 274 -11.69 -17.20 -4.23
N PHE A 275 -12.60 -17.15 -5.21
CA PHE A 275 -13.30 -18.34 -5.65
C PHE A 275 -12.34 -19.45 -6.11
N VAL A 276 -12.60 -20.69 -5.72
CA VAL A 276 -11.71 -21.82 -5.98
C VAL A 276 -11.45 -22.00 -7.49
N ARG A 277 -12.48 -21.86 -8.33
CA ARG A 277 -12.34 -21.96 -9.80
C ARG A 277 -11.95 -20.61 -10.40
N LYS A 278 -10.69 -20.46 -10.85
CA LYS A 278 -10.14 -19.25 -11.47
C LYS A 278 -11.07 -18.55 -12.48
N LYS A 279 -11.70 -19.33 -13.37
CA LYS A 279 -12.60 -18.81 -14.42
C LYS A 279 -13.88 -18.15 -13.88
N LYS A 280 -14.22 -18.37 -12.60
CA LYS A 280 -15.39 -17.78 -11.95
C LYS A 280 -15.02 -16.63 -11.03
N ARG A 281 -13.74 -16.29 -10.92
CA ARG A 281 -13.30 -15.18 -10.07
C ARG A 281 -13.70 -13.85 -10.67
N MET A 282 -14.14 -12.98 -9.79
CA MET A 282 -14.42 -11.58 -10.08
C MET A 282 -13.10 -10.86 -10.42
N PRO A 283 -13.01 -10.16 -11.56
CA PRO A 283 -11.86 -9.29 -11.83
C PRO A 283 -11.81 -8.13 -10.82
N LEU A 284 -10.59 -7.65 -10.51
CA LEU A 284 -10.42 -6.52 -9.59
C LEU A 284 -11.14 -5.25 -10.09
N ALA A 285 -11.23 -5.05 -11.40
CA ALA A 285 -11.97 -3.95 -12.03
C ALA A 285 -13.49 -3.95 -11.68
N GLU A 286 -14.05 -5.13 -11.37
CA GLU A 286 -15.44 -5.28 -10.93
C GLU A 286 -15.56 -5.18 -9.39
N ALA A 287 -14.59 -5.72 -8.65
CA ALA A 287 -14.58 -5.68 -7.18
C ALA A 287 -14.35 -4.26 -6.63
N LEU A 288 -13.49 -3.47 -7.29
CA LEU A 288 -13.08 -2.15 -6.79
C LEU A 288 -14.24 -1.17 -6.63
N PRO A 289 -15.16 -0.97 -7.60
CA PRO A 289 -16.31 -0.08 -7.43
C PRO A 289 -17.21 -0.49 -6.25
N ARG A 290 -17.38 -1.79 -6.01
CA ARG A 290 -18.18 -2.30 -4.88
C ARG A 290 -17.51 -2.01 -3.54
N LEU A 291 -16.18 -2.15 -3.46
CA LEU A 291 -15.41 -1.78 -2.27
C LEU A 291 -15.44 -0.27 -2.04
N GLU A 292 -15.42 0.54 -3.10
CA GLU A 292 -15.57 2.00 -3.02
C GLU A 292 -16.95 2.39 -2.48
N ALA A 293 -18.02 1.77 -2.95
CA ALA A 293 -19.37 2.00 -2.45
C ALA A 293 -19.51 1.64 -0.96
N LEU A 294 -18.85 0.56 -0.49
CA LEU A 294 -18.80 0.22 0.94
C LEU A 294 -18.11 1.32 1.76
N VAL A 295 -17.00 1.90 1.26
CA VAL A 295 -16.30 2.99 1.94
C VAL A 295 -17.16 4.24 2.01
N GLU A 296 -17.87 4.59 0.93
CA GLU A 296 -18.78 5.73 0.90
C GLU A 296 -19.93 5.56 1.89
N ALA A 297 -20.55 4.37 1.91
CA ALA A 297 -21.62 4.05 2.87
C ALA A 297 -21.11 4.09 4.34
N ALA A 298 -19.90 3.61 4.60
CA ALA A 298 -19.29 3.67 5.93
C ALA A 298 -18.93 5.12 6.32
N GLY A 299 -18.45 5.94 5.36
CA GLY A 299 -18.11 7.35 5.57
C GLY A 299 -19.33 8.21 5.88
N ALA A 300 -20.45 7.96 5.24
CA ALA A 300 -21.71 8.67 5.52
C ALA A 300 -22.18 8.50 6.97
N VAL A 301 -21.81 7.41 7.63
CA VAL A 301 -22.11 7.15 9.06
C VAL A 301 -21.11 7.88 9.97
N GLU A 302 -19.84 8.06 9.55
CA GLU A 302 -18.81 8.78 10.32
C GLU A 302 -18.87 10.30 10.16
N GLU A 303 -19.37 10.84 9.03
CA GLU A 303 -19.50 12.29 8.80
C GLU A 303 -20.50 12.98 9.75
N THR A 304 -21.34 12.22 10.44
CA THR A 304 -22.09 12.72 11.59
C THR A 304 -21.24 12.90 12.86
N ALA A 305 -19.95 12.51 12.84
CA ALA A 305 -19.02 12.52 13.99
C ALA A 305 -17.67 13.19 13.69
N GLY A 306 -17.63 14.27 12.89
CA GLY A 306 -16.46 15.13 12.73
C GLY A 306 -15.70 14.97 11.42
N ALA A 307 -16.00 15.84 10.48
CA ALA A 307 -15.24 16.02 9.23
C ALA A 307 -13.88 16.70 9.56
N GLU A 308 -12.83 15.92 9.74
CA GLU A 308 -11.48 16.48 9.66
C GLU A 308 -11.12 16.73 8.20
N GLU A 309 -11.15 17.99 7.81
CA GLU A 309 -10.71 18.48 6.50
C GLU A 309 -9.23 18.09 6.29
N ARG A 310 -8.94 17.48 5.12
CA ARG A 310 -7.56 17.12 4.77
C ARG A 310 -6.69 18.36 4.68
N GLN A 311 -5.67 18.46 5.53
CA GLN A 311 -4.79 19.61 5.62
C GLN A 311 -3.80 19.67 4.44
N CYS A 312 -3.40 20.90 4.09
CA CYS A 312 -2.42 21.22 3.07
C CYS A 312 -1.07 20.52 3.33
N ASP A 313 -0.48 19.91 2.29
CA ASP A 313 0.80 19.21 2.40
C ASP A 313 2.02 20.11 2.60
N LEU A 314 1.83 21.43 2.54
CA LEU A 314 2.92 22.40 2.74
C LEU A 314 2.86 23.10 4.10
N CYS A 315 1.69 23.61 4.52
CA CYS A 315 1.58 24.32 5.80
C CYS A 315 1.03 23.46 6.93
N TYR A 316 0.32 22.39 6.62
CA TYR A 316 -0.36 21.50 7.58
C TYR A 316 -1.42 22.19 8.48
N ASP A 317 -1.75 23.47 8.22
CA ASP A 317 -2.69 24.26 9.02
C ASP A 317 -4.04 24.46 8.34
N ALA A 318 -4.05 24.61 7.02
CA ALA A 318 -5.25 24.91 6.25
C ALA A 318 -5.73 23.69 5.44
N PRO A 319 -7.04 23.55 5.19
CA PRO A 319 -7.56 22.49 4.37
C PRO A 319 -7.05 22.58 2.91
N ARG A 320 -6.96 21.44 2.24
CA ARG A 320 -6.64 21.39 0.80
C ARG A 320 -7.80 21.95 0.00
N SER A 321 -7.61 23.10 -0.62
CA SER A 321 -8.67 23.79 -1.35
C SER A 321 -8.38 23.96 -2.85
N VAL A 322 -7.11 23.74 -3.29
CA VAL A 322 -6.72 23.88 -4.69
C VAL A 322 -6.57 22.53 -5.36
N ARG A 323 -7.37 22.32 -6.42
CA ARG A 323 -7.29 21.14 -7.28
C ARG A 323 -6.58 21.49 -8.58
N PHE A 324 -5.62 20.66 -8.99
CA PHE A 324 -4.98 20.76 -10.29
C PHE A 324 -5.82 20.09 -11.40
N ALA A 325 -5.59 20.50 -12.65
CA ALA A 325 -6.28 19.93 -13.82
C ALA A 325 -6.12 18.41 -13.97
N CYS A 326 -5.07 17.82 -13.37
CA CYS A 326 -4.85 16.38 -13.31
C CYS A 326 -5.67 15.65 -12.23
N GLY A 327 -6.49 16.37 -11.45
CA GLY A 327 -7.36 15.84 -10.40
C GLY A 327 -6.74 15.81 -9.00
N HIS A 328 -5.45 16.08 -8.82
CA HIS A 328 -4.81 16.10 -7.52
C HIS A 328 -5.11 17.42 -6.77
N ALA A 329 -5.48 17.33 -5.49
CA ALA A 329 -5.57 18.46 -4.58
C ALA A 329 -4.61 18.22 -3.40
N LEU A 330 -3.58 19.06 -3.29
CA LEU A 330 -2.46 18.88 -2.38
C LEU A 330 -2.29 20.05 -1.43
N TYR A 331 -2.73 21.24 -1.85
CA TYR A 331 -2.39 22.50 -1.22
C TYR A 331 -3.62 23.35 -0.96
N CYS A 332 -3.53 24.21 0.06
CA CYS A 332 -4.48 25.29 0.26
C CYS A 332 -4.21 26.44 -0.72
N GLU A 333 -5.13 27.40 -0.81
CA GLU A 333 -5.03 28.55 -1.71
C GLU A 333 -3.77 29.39 -1.47
N ALA A 334 -3.31 29.53 -0.23
CA ALA A 334 -2.11 30.29 0.09
C ALA A 334 -0.82 29.56 -0.31
N CYS A 335 -0.82 28.22 -0.35
CA CYS A 335 0.38 27.42 -0.59
C CYS A 335 0.54 27.00 -2.04
N ALA A 336 -0.54 26.78 -2.78
CA ALA A 336 -0.50 26.32 -4.17
C ALA A 336 0.31 27.25 -5.09
N PRO A 337 0.16 28.59 -5.07
CA PRO A 337 0.96 29.47 -5.90
C PRO A 337 2.45 29.35 -5.62
N ARG A 338 2.85 29.27 -4.35
CA ARG A 338 4.28 29.16 -3.94
C ARG A 338 4.96 27.88 -4.46
N VAL A 339 4.20 26.83 -4.65
CA VAL A 339 4.71 25.56 -5.24
C VAL A 339 4.81 25.71 -6.75
N LEU A 340 3.79 26.29 -7.38
CA LEU A 340 3.73 26.48 -8.84
C LEU A 340 4.74 27.50 -9.37
N GLU A 341 5.19 28.46 -8.55
CA GLU A 341 6.33 29.35 -8.86
C GLU A 341 7.65 28.59 -9.02
N ARG A 342 7.80 27.45 -8.36
CA ARG A 342 9.02 26.63 -8.40
C ARG A 342 8.98 25.50 -9.44
N ASP A 343 7.81 24.92 -9.64
CA ASP A 343 7.57 23.86 -10.63
C ASP A 343 6.11 23.95 -11.10
N THR A 344 5.93 24.19 -12.39
CA THR A 344 4.61 24.31 -13.03
C THR A 344 3.90 22.97 -13.22
N ASN A 345 4.50 21.86 -12.78
CA ASN A 345 3.93 20.54 -12.87
C ASN A 345 3.35 20.08 -11.53
N CYS A 346 2.31 19.27 -11.60
CA CYS A 346 1.76 18.62 -10.42
C CYS A 346 2.82 17.74 -9.75
N PRO A 347 3.14 17.95 -8.47
CA PRO A 347 4.16 17.15 -7.78
C PRO A 347 3.83 15.65 -7.74
N ALA A 348 2.53 15.31 -7.75
CA ALA A 348 2.10 13.92 -7.68
C ALA A 348 2.21 13.16 -9.01
N CYS A 349 1.92 13.79 -10.14
CA CYS A 349 1.85 13.07 -11.43
C CYS A 349 2.65 13.72 -12.56
N ARG A 350 3.36 14.83 -12.30
CA ARG A 350 4.19 15.58 -13.24
C ARG A 350 3.46 16.14 -14.47
N ARG A 351 2.14 16.04 -14.55
CA ARG A 351 1.35 16.72 -15.57
C ARG A 351 1.32 18.21 -15.28
N PRO A 352 1.16 19.08 -16.30
CA PRO A 352 1.02 20.52 -16.08
C PRO A 352 -0.05 20.81 -15.03
N ALA A 353 0.33 21.53 -13.99
CA ALA A 353 -0.53 21.88 -12.86
C ALA A 353 -1.21 23.22 -13.12
N LEU A 354 -2.24 23.22 -13.96
CA LEU A 354 -3.15 24.38 -14.03
C LEU A 354 -4.08 24.29 -12.81
N PRO A 355 -4.12 25.30 -11.93
CA PRO A 355 -5.03 25.28 -10.79
C PRO A 355 -6.48 25.44 -11.26
N ILE A 356 -7.35 24.54 -10.79
CA ILE A 356 -8.80 24.71 -10.86
C ILE A 356 -9.22 25.13 -9.45
N VAL A 357 -9.70 26.34 -9.27
CA VAL A 357 -10.27 26.80 -8.01
C VAL A 357 -11.61 26.09 -7.82
N ASP A 358 -11.69 25.23 -6.83
CA ASP A 358 -12.93 24.50 -6.51
C ASP A 358 -13.83 25.41 -5.67
N THR A 359 -14.93 25.85 -6.22
CA THR A 359 -15.96 26.62 -5.51
C THR A 359 -16.93 25.66 -4.83
N GLY A 360 -16.46 24.90 -3.86
CA GLY A 360 -17.30 24.27 -2.83
C GLY A 360 -18.16 23.10 -3.28
N ALA A 361 -17.57 21.93 -3.42
CA ALA A 361 -18.21 20.64 -3.17
C ALA A 361 -17.09 19.61 -2.93
N GLY A 362 -17.07 18.97 -1.77
CA GLY A 362 -15.97 18.12 -1.33
C GLY A 362 -15.64 16.97 -2.26
N VAL A 363 -14.44 16.96 -2.77
CA VAL A 363 -13.86 15.80 -3.45
C VAL A 363 -12.49 15.53 -2.83
N ALA A 364 -12.35 14.33 -2.28
CA ALA A 364 -11.14 13.84 -1.63
C ALA A 364 -9.99 13.65 -2.64
N ALA A 365 -8.84 14.23 -2.35
CA ALA A 365 -7.63 14.06 -3.15
C ALA A 365 -6.57 13.24 -2.43
N GLN A 366 -5.87 12.41 -3.18
CA GLN A 366 -4.80 11.52 -2.70
C GLN A 366 -3.47 11.90 -3.35
N THR A 367 -2.36 11.73 -2.63
CA THR A 367 -1.04 12.20 -3.05
C THR A 367 0.07 11.19 -2.90
N THR A 368 0.96 11.17 -3.89
CA THR A 368 2.29 10.54 -3.79
C THR A 368 3.33 11.51 -4.37
N PHE A 369 4.44 11.70 -3.68
CA PHE A 369 5.58 12.47 -4.15
C PHE A 369 6.70 11.54 -4.63
N VAL A 370 7.25 11.83 -5.82
CA VAL A 370 8.54 11.33 -6.26
C VAL A 370 9.45 12.54 -6.47
N TYR A 371 10.54 12.65 -5.70
CA TYR A 371 11.50 13.73 -5.83
C TYR A 371 12.64 13.32 -6.77
N GLN A 372 12.86 14.09 -7.85
CA GLN A 372 14.06 13.99 -8.69
C GLN A 372 15.03 15.11 -8.33
N SER A 373 16.21 14.77 -7.83
CA SER A 373 17.30 15.74 -7.64
C SER A 373 18.15 15.83 -8.90
N PRO A 374 18.50 17.06 -9.39
CA PRO A 374 19.29 17.22 -10.61
C PRO A 374 20.79 16.91 -10.46
N ARG A 375 21.30 16.61 -9.27
CA ARG A 375 22.76 16.42 -9.05
C ARG A 375 23.04 15.40 -7.95
N ALA A 376 23.48 14.21 -8.33
CA ALA A 376 24.20 13.31 -7.43
C ALA A 376 25.46 12.79 -8.12
N ARG A 377 26.62 13.17 -7.60
CA ARG A 377 27.88 12.45 -7.84
C ARG A 377 28.07 11.51 -6.65
N HIS A 378 28.40 10.24 -6.95
CA HIS A 378 28.65 9.10 -6.07
C HIS A 378 27.45 8.20 -5.75
N ASN A 379 27.32 7.11 -6.52
CA ASN A 379 26.61 5.84 -6.25
C ASN A 379 25.22 5.88 -5.56
N CYS A 380 24.57 7.04 -5.44
CA CYS A 380 23.21 7.20 -5.03
C CYS A 380 22.42 7.86 -6.17
N VAL A 381 21.38 7.20 -6.63
CA VAL A 381 20.44 7.73 -7.62
C VAL A 381 19.19 8.15 -6.87
N TYR A 382 18.75 9.40 -7.05
CA TYR A 382 17.53 9.93 -6.46
C TYR A 382 16.47 10.03 -7.55
N TRP A 383 15.26 9.61 -7.22
CA TRP A 383 14.08 9.63 -8.09
C TRP A 383 13.05 10.64 -7.62
#